data_9f425c495821cf37b20a9339a0c323dc
#
_entry.id   9f425c495821cf37b20a9339a0c323dc
#
_cell.length_a   1.000
_cell.length_b   1.000
_cell.length_c   1.000
_cell.angle_alpha   90.00
_cell.angle_beta   90.00
_cell.angle_gamma   90.00
#
_symmetry.space_group_name_H-M   'P 1'
#
loop_
_entity.id
_entity.type
_entity.pdbx_description
1 polymer ?
#
loop_
_entity_poly.entity_id
_entity_poly.type
_entity_poly.pdbx_seq_one_letter_code
_entity_poly.pdbx_strand_id
1 'polypeptide(L)'
;MSLRTRLRRRLVAQAHRPTGPLGRVVAQIMATRPSNVERNRWAVDQLAVGPTDRVLEIGFGPGVAIEALVARATEGSVWGVDHSDVMMRKAARRNAQAIAEGRLRLTRASVADVDETAAPFDLILAVNNLGMWPDPPTQLKRLQRLLRRGGRIAIGVQPRTSGADAETARRRADEVAALLADAGFDSIETRQLDLDPPMMLIIGTHTSPT
;
A
#
# COMPACT_ATOMS: atom_id res chain seq x y z
N MET A 1 25.52 12.57 -20.64
CA MET A 1 24.73 11.67 -19.77
C MET A 1 24.80 10.26 -20.34
N SER A 2 25.37 9.31 -19.58
CA SER A 2 25.69 7.97 -20.12
C SER A 2 24.43 7.14 -20.45
N LEU A 3 24.54 6.21 -21.38
CA LEU A 3 23.47 5.27 -21.77
C LEU A 3 22.95 4.50 -20.54
N ARG A 4 23.84 4.13 -19.61
CA ARG A 4 23.52 3.46 -18.34
C ARG A 4 22.61 4.32 -17.44
N THR A 5 22.84 5.63 -17.36
CA THR A 5 22.02 6.57 -16.57
C THR A 5 20.62 6.73 -17.16
N ARG A 6 20.49 6.76 -18.48
CA ARG A 6 19.17 6.83 -19.17
C ARG A 6 18.38 5.54 -19.00
N LEU A 7 19.03 4.39 -19.11
CA LEU A 7 18.40 3.08 -18.91
C LEU A 7 17.91 2.92 -17.46
N ARG A 8 18.75 3.28 -16.48
CA ARG A 8 18.39 3.25 -15.05
C ARG A 8 17.18 4.14 -14.75
N ARG A 9 17.14 5.38 -15.28
CA ARG A 9 15.97 6.27 -15.12
C ARG A 9 14.70 5.69 -15.72
N ARG A 10 14.78 5.06 -16.90
CA ARG A 10 13.63 4.39 -17.54
C ARG A 10 13.15 3.20 -16.71
N LEU A 11 14.04 2.38 -16.16
CA LEU A 11 13.68 1.25 -15.31
C LEU A 11 13.04 1.71 -14.00
N VAL A 12 13.55 2.79 -13.37
CA VAL A 12 12.95 3.37 -12.17
C VAL A 12 11.55 3.94 -12.49
N ALA A 13 11.38 4.67 -13.59
CA ALA A 13 10.07 5.16 -14.02
C ALA A 13 9.06 4.02 -14.26
N GLN A 14 9.52 2.90 -14.84
CA GLN A 14 8.69 1.72 -15.03
C GLN A 14 8.37 1.00 -13.71
N ALA A 15 9.21 1.11 -12.68
CA ALA A 15 8.90 0.58 -11.36
C ALA A 15 7.81 1.40 -10.66
N HIS A 16 7.76 2.71 -10.90
CA HIS A 16 6.71 3.60 -10.36
C HIS A 16 5.40 3.52 -11.15
N ARG A 17 5.48 3.49 -12.49
CA ARG A 17 4.30 3.42 -13.36
C ARG A 17 4.58 2.47 -14.54
N PRO A 18 4.40 1.16 -14.36
CA PRO A 18 4.64 0.16 -15.41
C PRO A 18 3.71 0.37 -16.60
N THR A 19 4.28 0.60 -17.77
CA THR A 19 3.53 0.78 -19.02
C THR A 19 4.18 0.00 -20.17
N GLY A 20 3.39 -0.44 -21.14
CA GLY A 20 3.87 -1.15 -22.32
C GLY A 20 4.57 -2.49 -22.03
N PRO A 21 5.32 -3.04 -23.01
CA PRO A 21 6.01 -4.33 -22.87
C PRO A 21 7.05 -4.35 -21.74
N LEU A 22 7.86 -3.28 -21.62
CA LEU A 22 8.86 -3.14 -20.55
C LEU A 22 8.20 -3.07 -19.18
N GLY A 23 7.09 -2.34 -19.06
CA GLY A 23 6.31 -2.28 -17.83
C GLY A 23 5.76 -3.64 -17.41
N ARG A 24 5.36 -4.49 -18.37
CA ARG A 24 4.93 -5.87 -18.07
C ARG A 24 6.06 -6.71 -17.46
N VAL A 25 7.27 -6.58 -17.98
CA VAL A 25 8.45 -7.29 -17.43
C VAL A 25 8.78 -6.78 -16.02
N VAL A 26 8.84 -5.47 -15.83
CA VAL A 26 9.09 -4.87 -14.51
C VAL A 26 8.01 -5.29 -13.50
N ALA A 27 6.74 -5.24 -13.90
CA ALA A 27 5.63 -5.69 -13.08
C ALA A 27 5.72 -7.19 -12.75
N GLN A 28 6.21 -8.04 -13.68
CA GLN A 28 6.44 -9.46 -13.41
C GLN A 28 7.54 -9.66 -12.38
N ILE A 29 8.67 -8.96 -12.52
CA ILE A 29 9.77 -9.00 -11.56
C ILE A 29 9.30 -8.53 -10.18
N MET A 30 8.51 -7.46 -10.11
CA MET A 30 7.95 -6.98 -8.84
C MET A 30 6.99 -7.98 -8.21
N ALA A 31 6.14 -8.62 -9.01
CA ALA A 31 5.15 -9.59 -8.55
C ALA A 31 5.77 -10.86 -7.95
N THR A 32 6.96 -11.24 -8.43
CA THR A 32 7.61 -12.52 -8.09
C THR A 32 8.84 -12.35 -7.20
N ARG A 33 9.28 -11.13 -6.92
CA ARG A 33 10.40 -10.88 -6.00
C ARG A 33 10.05 -11.39 -4.60
N PRO A 34 10.83 -12.33 -4.01
CA PRO A 34 10.57 -12.86 -2.68
C PRO A 34 10.37 -11.76 -1.64
N SER A 35 11.23 -10.75 -1.64
CA SER A 35 11.14 -9.60 -0.74
C SER A 35 9.87 -8.76 -0.91
N ASN A 36 9.26 -8.74 -2.10
CA ASN A 36 7.96 -8.05 -2.30
C ASN A 36 6.81 -8.87 -1.71
N VAL A 37 6.83 -10.17 -1.91
CA VAL A 37 5.84 -11.09 -1.34
C VAL A 37 5.92 -11.06 0.18
N GLU A 38 7.13 -11.20 0.73
CA GLU A 38 7.40 -11.18 2.16
C GLU A 38 6.89 -9.89 2.83
N ARG A 39 7.26 -8.72 2.31
CA ARG A 39 6.80 -7.42 2.85
C ARG A 39 5.29 -7.29 2.90
N ASN A 40 4.63 -7.63 1.80
CA ASN A 40 3.18 -7.45 1.71
C ASN A 40 2.44 -8.41 2.63
N ARG A 41 2.86 -9.67 2.70
CA ARG A 41 2.27 -10.65 3.62
C ARG A 41 2.52 -10.27 5.06
N TRP A 42 3.78 -9.94 5.40
CA TRP A 42 4.13 -9.50 6.75
C TRP A 42 3.32 -8.27 7.17
N ALA A 43 3.18 -7.26 6.30
CA ALA A 43 2.38 -6.08 6.62
C ALA A 43 0.93 -6.45 6.96
N VAL A 44 0.31 -7.35 6.20
CA VAL A 44 -1.04 -7.83 6.49
C VAL A 44 -1.10 -8.64 7.78
N ASP A 45 -0.08 -9.48 8.07
CA ASP A 45 0.01 -10.26 9.31
C ASP A 45 0.06 -9.38 10.56
N GLN A 46 0.64 -8.17 10.44
CA GLN A 46 0.70 -7.22 11.54
C GLN A 46 -0.66 -6.54 11.85
N LEU A 47 -1.66 -6.66 11.00
CA LEU A 47 -2.86 -5.83 11.07
C LEU A 47 -4.06 -6.49 11.77
N ALA A 48 -3.95 -7.75 12.16
CA ALA A 48 -5.05 -8.50 12.79
C ALA A 48 -6.41 -8.27 12.07
N VAL A 49 -6.39 -8.47 10.74
CA VAL A 49 -7.60 -8.31 9.91
C VAL A 49 -8.65 -9.33 10.33
N GLY A 50 -9.83 -8.85 10.72
CA GLY A 50 -10.97 -9.66 11.09
C GLY A 50 -11.76 -10.19 9.88
N PRO A 51 -12.55 -11.26 10.07
CA PRO A 51 -13.32 -11.89 8.99
C PRO A 51 -14.34 -10.95 8.34
N THR A 52 -14.89 -10.01 9.08
CA THR A 52 -15.93 -9.06 8.63
C THR A 52 -15.39 -7.70 8.21
N ASP A 53 -14.07 -7.48 8.29
CA ASP A 53 -13.45 -6.19 8.02
C ASP A 53 -13.67 -5.72 6.59
N ARG A 54 -13.89 -4.42 6.45
CA ARG A 54 -13.90 -3.68 5.18
C ARG A 54 -12.54 -3.00 5.01
N VAL A 55 -11.76 -3.46 4.06
CA VAL A 55 -10.37 -3.03 3.89
C VAL A 55 -10.17 -2.28 2.59
N LEU A 56 -9.45 -1.15 2.65
CA LEU A 56 -8.97 -0.41 1.48
C LEU A 56 -7.46 -0.58 1.33
N GLU A 57 -6.99 -1.02 0.17
CA GLU A 57 -5.55 -0.99 -0.18
C GLU A 57 -5.26 0.07 -1.23
N ILE A 58 -4.35 0.99 -0.92
CA ILE A 58 -3.88 2.04 -1.81
C ILE A 58 -2.59 1.58 -2.49
N GLY A 59 -2.57 1.58 -3.83
CA GLY A 59 -1.42 1.16 -4.63
C GLY A 59 -1.12 -0.32 -4.52
N PHE A 60 -2.11 -1.15 -4.77
CA PHE A 60 -2.06 -2.60 -4.58
C PHE A 60 -1.02 -3.33 -5.45
N GLY A 61 -0.45 -2.68 -6.46
CA GLY A 61 0.54 -3.28 -7.33
C GLY A 61 0.06 -4.60 -7.95
N PRO A 62 0.86 -5.70 -7.88
CA PRO A 62 0.47 -6.99 -8.45
C PRO A 62 -0.56 -7.78 -7.59
N GLY A 63 -1.12 -7.18 -6.54
CA GLY A 63 -2.18 -7.74 -5.72
C GLY A 63 -1.75 -8.78 -4.68
N VAL A 64 -0.50 -8.70 -4.19
CA VAL A 64 0.00 -9.65 -3.18
C VAL A 64 -0.63 -9.42 -1.81
N ALA A 65 -0.72 -8.15 -1.35
CA ALA A 65 -1.39 -7.86 -0.09
C ALA A 65 -2.91 -8.04 -0.23
N ILE A 66 -3.52 -7.70 -1.38
CA ILE A 66 -4.93 -8.04 -1.68
C ILE A 66 -5.22 -9.52 -1.42
N GLU A 67 -4.40 -10.44 -1.96
CA GLU A 67 -4.56 -11.89 -1.76
C GLU A 67 -4.58 -12.25 -0.26
N ALA A 68 -3.66 -11.69 0.50
CA ALA A 68 -3.58 -11.93 1.93
C ALA A 68 -4.74 -11.29 2.72
N LEU A 69 -5.22 -10.11 2.32
CA LEU A 69 -6.37 -9.42 2.92
C LEU A 69 -7.68 -10.18 2.67
N VAL A 70 -7.93 -10.59 1.42
CA VAL A 70 -9.12 -11.38 1.05
C VAL A 70 -9.18 -12.72 1.77
N ALA A 71 -8.02 -13.35 2.00
CA ALA A 71 -7.94 -14.63 2.75
C ALA A 71 -8.33 -14.47 4.23
N ARG A 72 -8.27 -13.25 4.80
CA ARG A 72 -8.64 -12.95 6.19
C ARG A 72 -10.04 -12.36 6.31
N ALA A 73 -10.40 -11.42 5.44
CA ALA A 73 -11.72 -10.80 5.40
C ALA A 73 -12.71 -11.72 4.67
N THR A 74 -12.98 -12.90 5.24
CA THR A 74 -13.78 -13.98 4.60
C THR A 74 -15.25 -13.65 4.43
N GLU A 75 -15.79 -12.81 5.31
CA GLU A 75 -17.18 -12.31 5.31
C GLU A 75 -17.25 -10.81 5.05
N GLY A 76 -16.08 -10.15 5.04
CA GLY A 76 -15.89 -8.74 4.78
C GLY A 76 -15.68 -8.42 3.29
N SER A 77 -15.08 -7.29 3.03
CA SER A 77 -14.77 -6.87 1.66
C SER A 77 -13.43 -6.16 1.56
N VAL A 78 -12.76 -6.33 0.43
CA VAL A 78 -11.51 -5.64 0.12
C VAL A 78 -11.72 -4.76 -1.10
N TRP A 79 -11.32 -3.51 -1.00
CA TRP A 79 -11.26 -2.61 -2.13
C TRP A 79 -9.82 -2.20 -2.38
N GLY A 80 -9.32 -2.38 -3.60
CA GLY A 80 -8.00 -1.95 -4.03
C GLY A 80 -8.06 -0.82 -5.05
N VAL A 81 -7.20 0.18 -4.91
CA VAL A 81 -6.98 1.22 -5.92
C VAL A 81 -5.53 1.23 -6.37
N ASP A 82 -5.30 1.32 -7.68
CA ASP A 82 -3.97 1.48 -8.29
C ASP A 82 -4.12 2.22 -9.63
N HIS A 83 -3.18 3.09 -9.95
CA HIS A 83 -3.23 3.89 -11.17
C HIS A 83 -2.73 3.16 -12.43
N SER A 84 -2.13 1.96 -12.28
CA SER A 84 -1.49 1.21 -13.36
C SER A 84 -2.38 0.13 -13.95
N ASP A 85 -2.70 0.24 -15.26
CA ASP A 85 -3.40 -0.81 -16.00
C ASP A 85 -2.70 -2.16 -15.97
N VAL A 86 -1.37 -2.18 -15.92
CA VAL A 86 -0.59 -3.41 -15.87
C VAL A 86 -0.76 -4.09 -14.53
N MET A 87 -0.74 -3.32 -13.43
CA MET A 87 -0.94 -3.85 -12.08
C MET A 87 -2.39 -4.31 -11.89
N MET A 88 -3.35 -3.54 -12.38
CA MET A 88 -4.76 -3.89 -12.37
C MET A 88 -5.01 -5.29 -12.98
N ARG A 89 -4.49 -5.55 -14.19
CA ARG A 89 -4.63 -6.87 -14.82
C ARG A 89 -3.95 -8.00 -14.06
N LYS A 90 -2.80 -7.74 -13.41
CA LYS A 90 -2.10 -8.75 -12.62
C LYS A 90 -2.83 -9.06 -11.32
N ALA A 91 -3.27 -8.04 -10.60
CA ALA A 91 -4.03 -8.20 -9.38
C ALA A 91 -5.37 -8.91 -9.64
N ALA A 92 -6.08 -8.55 -10.72
CA ALA A 92 -7.32 -9.20 -11.10
C ALA A 92 -7.13 -10.70 -11.42
N ARG A 93 -6.06 -11.07 -12.13
CA ARG A 93 -5.76 -12.49 -12.40
C ARG A 93 -5.40 -13.26 -11.13
N ARG A 94 -4.62 -12.66 -10.25
CA ARG A 94 -4.21 -13.27 -8.97
C ARG A 94 -5.40 -13.54 -8.05
N ASN A 95 -6.36 -12.63 -8.04
CA ASN A 95 -7.48 -12.62 -7.10
C ASN A 95 -8.84 -12.86 -7.79
N ALA A 96 -8.83 -13.59 -8.92
CA ALA A 96 -10.02 -13.76 -9.76
C ALA A 96 -11.21 -14.38 -9.02
N GLN A 97 -10.95 -15.33 -8.11
CA GLN A 97 -11.98 -15.97 -7.31
C GLN A 97 -12.70 -14.96 -6.39
N ALA A 98 -11.95 -14.13 -5.66
CA ALA A 98 -12.54 -13.14 -4.75
C ALA A 98 -13.32 -12.04 -5.48
N ILE A 99 -12.93 -11.72 -6.73
CA ILE A 99 -13.71 -10.82 -7.59
C ILE A 99 -15.03 -11.50 -7.99
N ALA A 100 -14.99 -12.75 -8.41
CA ALA A 100 -16.19 -13.50 -8.81
C ALA A 100 -17.18 -13.70 -7.63
N GLU A 101 -16.66 -13.82 -6.41
CA GLU A 101 -17.43 -13.90 -5.17
C GLU A 101 -17.97 -12.55 -4.68
N GLY A 102 -17.62 -11.44 -5.35
CA GLY A 102 -18.01 -10.08 -4.95
C GLY A 102 -17.32 -9.53 -3.71
N ARG A 103 -16.33 -10.26 -3.15
CA ARG A 103 -15.57 -9.83 -1.96
C ARG A 103 -14.41 -8.88 -2.27
N LEU A 104 -14.00 -8.78 -3.54
CA LEU A 104 -12.93 -7.89 -3.99
C LEU A 104 -13.40 -6.97 -5.09
N ARG A 105 -13.23 -5.67 -4.88
CA ARG A 105 -13.35 -4.62 -5.91
C ARG A 105 -11.97 -4.03 -6.21
N LEU A 106 -11.56 -4.03 -7.48
CA LEU A 106 -10.36 -3.32 -7.94
C LEU A 106 -10.77 -2.14 -8.80
N THR A 107 -10.15 -0.99 -8.55
CA THR A 107 -10.43 0.25 -9.29
C THR A 107 -9.14 0.87 -9.77
N ARG A 108 -9.10 1.28 -11.04
CA ARG A 108 -7.99 2.07 -11.55
C ARG A 108 -8.19 3.53 -11.17
N ALA A 109 -7.54 3.95 -10.10
CA ALA A 109 -7.64 5.29 -9.53
C ALA A 109 -6.34 5.68 -8.83
N SER A 110 -6.15 6.97 -8.57
CA SER A 110 -5.16 7.47 -7.61
C SER A 110 -5.77 7.48 -6.20
N VAL A 111 -4.92 7.71 -5.18
CA VAL A 111 -5.41 7.92 -3.83
C VAL A 111 -6.36 9.12 -3.74
N ALA A 112 -6.15 10.14 -4.56
CA ALA A 112 -7.00 11.33 -4.60
C ALA A 112 -8.40 11.09 -5.17
N ASP A 113 -8.58 10.01 -5.93
CA ASP A 113 -9.83 9.67 -6.63
C ASP A 113 -10.58 8.52 -5.93
N VAL A 114 -10.21 8.15 -4.71
CA VAL A 114 -10.96 7.15 -3.92
C VAL A 114 -12.37 7.66 -3.68
N ASP A 115 -13.36 6.85 -4.04
CA ASP A 115 -14.78 7.17 -3.86
C ASP A 115 -15.14 7.10 -2.37
N GLU A 116 -15.51 8.24 -1.81
CA GLU A 116 -15.85 8.36 -0.38
C GLU A 116 -17.18 7.67 -0.02
N THR A 117 -18.02 7.38 -1.00
CA THR A 117 -19.29 6.65 -0.75
C THR A 117 -19.07 5.20 -0.35
N ALA A 118 -17.86 4.66 -0.56
CA ALA A 118 -17.50 3.32 -0.10
C ALA A 118 -17.16 3.24 1.40
N ALA A 119 -16.97 4.38 2.07
CA ALA A 119 -16.72 4.42 3.51
C ALA A 119 -17.93 3.91 4.33
N PRO A 120 -17.75 3.55 5.61
CA PRO A 120 -16.50 3.52 6.33
C PRO A 120 -15.70 2.23 6.13
N PHE A 121 -14.36 2.33 6.30
CA PHE A 121 -13.45 1.19 6.32
C PHE A 121 -12.97 0.87 7.75
N ASP A 122 -12.66 -0.38 8.00
CA ASP A 122 -12.02 -0.84 9.24
C ASP A 122 -10.51 -0.65 9.17
N LEU A 123 -9.95 -0.79 7.99
CA LEU A 123 -8.52 -0.75 7.75
C LEU A 123 -8.19 -0.13 6.39
N ILE A 124 -7.16 0.72 6.38
CA ILE A 124 -6.52 1.21 5.15
C ILE A 124 -5.06 0.77 5.15
N LEU A 125 -4.60 0.16 4.06
CA LEU A 125 -3.21 -0.28 3.88
C LEU A 125 -2.57 0.41 2.68
N ALA A 126 -1.33 0.85 2.84
CA ALA A 126 -0.50 1.32 1.73
C ALA A 126 0.95 0.88 1.92
N VAL A 127 1.53 0.16 0.94
CA VAL A 127 2.90 -0.38 1.04
C VAL A 127 3.79 0.22 -0.04
N ASN A 128 4.82 0.95 0.36
CA ASN A 128 5.87 1.52 -0.50
C ASN A 128 5.37 2.44 -1.62
N ASN A 129 4.29 3.17 -1.40
CA ASN A 129 3.72 4.06 -2.41
C ASN A 129 3.42 5.50 -1.92
N LEU A 130 3.51 5.79 -0.62
CA LEU A 130 3.23 7.12 -0.05
C LEU A 130 3.96 8.26 -0.78
N GLY A 131 5.23 8.05 -1.17
CA GLY A 131 6.01 9.06 -1.90
C GLY A 131 5.54 9.31 -3.35
N MET A 132 4.54 8.59 -3.84
CA MET A 132 3.91 8.80 -5.15
C MET A 132 2.55 9.50 -5.04
N TRP A 133 2.07 9.76 -3.82
CA TRP A 133 0.79 10.43 -3.62
C TRP A 133 0.89 11.92 -3.90
N PRO A 134 -0.12 12.52 -4.55
CA PRO A 134 -0.20 13.97 -4.60
C PRO A 134 -0.55 14.50 -3.21
N ASP A 135 0.25 15.43 -2.69
CA ASP A 135 0.02 16.06 -1.38
C ASP A 135 -0.33 15.04 -0.27
N PRO A 136 0.65 14.22 0.20
CA PRO A 136 0.40 13.20 1.20
C PRO A 136 -0.32 13.68 2.47
N PRO A 137 -0.02 14.87 3.05
CA PRO A 137 -0.75 15.38 4.21
C PRO A 137 -2.26 15.51 3.96
N THR A 138 -2.67 16.08 2.85
CA THR A 138 -4.08 16.22 2.48
C THR A 138 -4.73 14.86 2.26
N GLN A 139 -4.05 13.93 1.58
CA GLN A 139 -4.59 12.58 1.36
C GLN A 139 -4.76 11.81 2.67
N LEU A 140 -3.81 11.90 3.60
CA LEU A 140 -3.91 11.23 4.90
C LEU A 140 -5.10 11.75 5.73
N LYS A 141 -5.34 13.06 5.77
CA LYS A 141 -6.53 13.66 6.40
C LYS A 141 -7.82 13.16 5.76
N ARG A 142 -7.84 13.02 4.43
CA ARG A 142 -8.98 12.49 3.70
C ARG A 142 -9.21 11.01 4.02
N LEU A 143 -8.16 10.19 4.01
CA LEU A 143 -8.23 8.77 4.34
C LEU A 143 -8.67 8.52 5.80
N GLN A 144 -8.27 9.39 6.74
CA GLN A 144 -8.74 9.32 8.13
C GLN A 144 -10.27 9.40 8.20
N ARG A 145 -10.91 10.31 7.43
CA ARG A 145 -12.37 10.42 7.38
C ARG A 145 -13.08 9.21 6.75
N LEU A 146 -12.37 8.41 5.97
CA LEU A 146 -12.93 7.18 5.39
C LEU A 146 -12.89 5.98 6.37
N LEU A 147 -12.20 6.12 7.49
CA LEU A 147 -12.16 5.09 8.53
C LEU A 147 -13.34 5.24 9.48
N ARG A 148 -13.88 4.12 9.94
CA ARG A 148 -14.75 4.14 11.10
C ARG A 148 -13.98 4.54 12.36
N ARG A 149 -14.66 4.94 13.40
CA ARG A 149 -14.05 5.09 14.72
C ARG A 149 -13.42 3.77 15.20
N GLY A 150 -12.21 3.82 15.70
CA GLY A 150 -11.37 2.67 16.01
C GLY A 150 -10.77 1.98 14.77
N GLY A 151 -11.03 2.48 13.57
CA GLY A 151 -10.39 2.02 12.35
C GLY A 151 -8.92 2.43 12.28
N ARG A 152 -8.13 1.76 11.46
CA ARG A 152 -6.68 1.92 11.41
C ARG A 152 -6.18 2.18 10.00
N ILE A 153 -5.11 2.98 9.91
CA ILE A 153 -4.30 3.10 8.70
C ILE A 153 -2.93 2.47 8.94
N ALA A 154 -2.39 1.78 7.96
CA ALA A 154 -1.04 1.23 8.00
C ALA A 154 -0.26 1.66 6.76
N ILE A 155 0.88 2.31 6.98
CA ILE A 155 1.77 2.77 5.93
C ILE A 155 3.10 2.02 6.03
N GLY A 156 3.37 1.19 5.03
CA GLY A 156 4.64 0.48 4.93
C GLY A 156 5.66 1.26 4.11
N VAL A 157 6.87 1.44 4.64
CA VAL A 157 7.97 2.11 3.95
C VAL A 157 9.25 1.30 4.03
N GLN A 158 9.92 1.12 2.89
CA GLN A 158 11.28 0.58 2.81
C GLN A 158 12.08 1.46 1.86
N PRO A 159 13.15 2.13 2.33
CA PRO A 159 14.01 2.93 1.46
C PRO A 159 14.62 2.09 0.34
N ARG A 160 14.64 2.63 -0.88
CA ARG A 160 15.20 1.94 -2.06
C ARG A 160 16.27 2.77 -2.77
N THR A 161 16.79 3.79 -2.10
CA THR A 161 17.90 4.60 -2.59
C THR A 161 19.21 3.83 -2.39
N SER A 162 20.20 4.08 -3.26
CA SER A 162 21.53 3.51 -3.09
C SER A 162 22.14 3.97 -1.77
N GLY A 163 22.67 3.05 -0.96
CA GLY A 163 23.26 3.35 0.34
C GLY A 163 22.23 3.54 1.48
N ALA A 164 20.96 3.26 1.25
CA ALA A 164 19.97 3.26 2.32
C ALA A 164 20.24 2.13 3.32
N ASP A 165 20.13 2.44 4.59
CA ASP A 165 20.41 1.58 5.74
C ASP A 165 19.26 1.62 6.77
N ALA A 166 19.49 1.01 7.93
CA ALA A 166 18.53 0.98 9.01
C ALA A 166 18.22 2.37 9.58
N GLU A 167 19.18 3.29 9.61
CA GLU A 167 18.97 4.67 10.06
C GLU A 167 18.06 5.43 9.10
N THR A 168 18.33 5.27 7.80
CA THR A 168 17.46 5.82 6.74
C THR A 168 16.02 5.29 6.87
N ALA A 169 15.85 4.00 7.17
CA ALA A 169 14.53 3.39 7.35
C ALA A 169 13.80 3.98 8.58
N ARG A 170 14.49 4.14 9.73
CA ARG A 170 13.92 4.75 10.93
C ARG A 170 13.49 6.18 10.70
N ARG A 171 14.38 7.01 10.13
CA ARG A 171 14.04 8.41 9.80
C ARG A 171 12.80 8.51 8.90
N ARG A 172 12.67 7.63 7.92
CA ARG A 172 11.47 7.57 7.08
C ARG A 172 10.22 7.16 7.87
N ALA A 173 10.36 6.26 8.83
CA ALA A 173 9.26 5.88 9.70
C ALA A 173 8.81 7.06 10.59
N ASP A 174 9.75 7.81 11.14
CA ASP A 174 9.47 9.00 11.97
C ASP A 174 8.76 10.09 11.16
N GLU A 175 9.19 10.34 9.91
CA GLU A 175 8.51 11.24 8.98
C GLU A 175 7.06 10.84 8.74
N VAL A 176 6.80 9.54 8.53
CA VAL A 176 5.44 9.02 8.31
C VAL A 176 4.61 9.09 9.59
N ALA A 177 5.20 8.78 10.75
CA ALA A 177 4.51 8.90 12.04
C ALA A 177 4.06 10.34 12.31
N ALA A 178 4.92 11.33 12.04
CA ALA A 178 4.56 12.74 12.15
C ALA A 178 3.41 13.11 11.20
N LEU A 179 3.44 12.66 9.94
CA LEU A 179 2.36 12.89 8.98
C LEU A 179 1.02 12.29 9.43
N LEU A 180 1.04 11.11 10.06
CA LEU A 180 -0.15 10.49 10.61
C LEU A 180 -0.70 11.28 11.81
N ALA A 181 0.18 11.74 12.71
CA ALA A 181 -0.21 12.59 13.83
C ALA A 181 -0.84 13.91 13.35
N ASP A 182 -0.23 14.58 12.38
CA ASP A 182 -0.74 15.83 11.77
C ASP A 182 -2.07 15.61 11.01
N ALA A 183 -2.32 14.39 10.57
CA ALA A 183 -3.58 14.00 9.93
C ALA A 183 -4.68 13.64 10.95
N GLY A 184 -4.38 13.64 12.26
CA GLY A 184 -5.34 13.37 13.33
C GLY A 184 -5.48 11.90 13.69
N PHE A 185 -4.47 11.08 13.42
CA PHE A 185 -4.40 9.71 13.94
C PHE A 185 -3.78 9.69 15.31
N ASP A 186 -4.32 8.85 16.18
CA ASP A 186 -3.86 8.60 17.53
C ASP A 186 -3.14 7.23 17.61
N SER A 187 -2.55 6.94 18.79
CA SER A 187 -1.96 5.61 19.07
C SER A 187 -1.06 5.11 17.94
N ILE A 188 -0.10 5.95 17.52
CA ILE A 188 0.79 5.63 16.42
C ILE A 188 1.86 4.65 16.90
N GLU A 189 1.93 3.48 16.28
CA GLU A 189 2.95 2.46 16.53
C GLU A 189 3.78 2.17 15.28
N THR A 190 5.04 1.77 15.48
CA THR A 190 5.94 1.38 14.41
C THR A 190 6.43 -0.04 14.63
N ARG A 191 6.34 -0.87 13.57
CA ARG A 191 6.85 -2.25 13.53
C ARG A 191 7.91 -2.40 12.46
N GLN A 192 8.87 -3.28 12.67
CA GLN A 192 9.99 -3.51 11.76
C GLN A 192 9.98 -4.95 11.24
N LEU A 193 10.20 -5.11 9.93
CA LEU A 193 10.60 -6.36 9.30
C LEU A 193 12.08 -6.27 8.95
N ASP A 194 12.85 -7.27 9.42
CA ASP A 194 14.29 -7.33 9.22
C ASP A 194 14.65 -7.72 7.78
N LEU A 195 14.77 -6.70 6.96
CA LEU A 195 15.26 -6.75 5.58
C LEU A 195 16.47 -5.81 5.47
N ASP A 196 17.16 -5.82 4.36
CA ASP A 196 18.27 -4.91 4.06
C ASP A 196 17.91 -3.99 2.88
N PRO A 197 17.66 -2.68 3.13
CA PRO A 197 17.38 -2.05 4.42
C PRO A 197 16.05 -2.55 5.03
N PRO A 198 15.81 -2.35 6.34
CA PRO A 198 14.56 -2.77 6.99
C PRO A 198 13.32 -2.14 6.36
N MET A 199 12.20 -2.87 6.41
CA MET A 199 10.88 -2.31 6.16
C MET A 199 10.25 -1.88 7.48
N MET A 200 9.73 -0.66 7.52
CA MET A 200 8.98 -0.12 8.64
C MET A 200 7.50 -0.07 8.28
N LEU A 201 6.63 -0.49 9.21
CA LEU A 201 5.18 -0.37 9.11
C LEU A 201 4.68 0.55 10.22
N ILE A 202 4.11 1.66 9.86
CA ILE A 202 3.59 2.68 10.76
C ILE A 202 2.08 2.56 10.77
N ILE A 203 1.49 2.33 11.95
CA ILE A 203 0.06 2.09 12.13
C ILE A 203 -0.50 3.20 13.02
N GLY A 204 -1.50 3.92 12.52
CA GLY A 204 -2.24 4.93 13.27
C GLY A 204 -3.70 4.52 13.43
N THR A 205 -4.30 4.83 14.58
CA THR A 205 -5.71 4.53 14.88
C THR A 205 -6.54 5.81 14.83
N HIS A 206 -7.73 5.75 14.25
CA HIS A 206 -8.70 6.83 14.25
C HIS A 206 -9.59 6.72 15.50
N THR A 207 -9.25 7.46 16.60
CA THR A 207 -10.01 7.41 17.86
C THR A 207 -10.83 8.68 18.11
N SER A 208 -10.44 9.80 17.52
CA SER A 208 -11.09 11.10 17.75
C SER A 208 -12.55 11.12 17.26
N PRO A 209 -13.45 11.78 17.97
CA PRO A 209 -14.79 12.08 17.44
C PRO A 209 -14.63 13.04 16.24
N THR A 210 -15.32 12.75 15.18
CA THR A 210 -15.49 13.62 14.00
C THR A 210 -16.17 14.91 14.40
#